data_f7d10ac518badd3f4a2d8d21a693c842
#
_entry.id   f7d10ac518badd3f4a2d8d21a693c842
#
_cell.length_a   1.000
_cell.length_b   1.000
_cell.length_c   1.000
_cell.angle_alpha   90.00
_cell.angle_beta   90.00
_cell.angle_gamma   90.00
#
_symmetry.space_group_name_H-M   'P 1'
#
loop_
_entity.id
_entity.type
_entity.pdbx_description
1 polymer ?
#
loop_
_entity_poly.entity_id
_entity_poly.type
_entity_poly.pdbx_seq_one_letter_code
_entity_poly.pdbx_strand_id
1 'polypeptide(L)'
;QLLVYIAPRRVKGDKILMLNEGDDIWFYTPKTDRVRHLASHARRRKVQGSDFAYEDMAGGSIEEDYTCKLLGEEEIEKVACYQLELIPTENGPHYSKLILWAEREKFVTRRIDYFEEGALLKRLTTGDVRQIDGHWYPMEMVMRNLQEGGETVMETVEIRFDVELADELFTTQALKRR
;
A
#
# COMPACT_ATOMS: atom_id res chain seq x y z
N GLN A 1 -6.86 -8.74 -1.83
CA GLN A 1 -6.28 -8.49 -0.50
C GLN A 1 -7.37 -8.44 0.56
N LEU A 2 -7.12 -8.99 1.76
CA LEU A 2 -8.03 -8.92 2.90
C LEU A 2 -7.29 -8.36 4.11
N LEU A 3 -7.82 -7.28 4.69
CA LEU A 3 -7.35 -6.68 5.94
C LEU A 3 -8.36 -6.97 7.05
N VAL A 4 -7.88 -7.39 8.21
CA VAL A 4 -8.71 -7.64 9.40
C VAL A 4 -8.14 -6.86 10.58
N TYR A 5 -8.93 -5.96 11.14
CA TYR A 5 -8.52 -5.16 12.28
C TYR A 5 -8.70 -5.94 13.58
N ILE A 6 -7.62 -6.16 14.32
CA ILE A 6 -7.62 -6.86 15.60
C ILE A 6 -7.58 -5.89 16.81
N ALA A 7 -7.18 -4.66 16.58
CA ALA A 7 -7.12 -3.57 17.55
C ALA A 7 -7.17 -2.22 16.81
N PRO A 8 -7.43 -1.09 17.50
CA PRO A 8 -7.98 -0.96 18.85
C PRO A 8 -9.48 -1.37 18.92
N ARG A 9 -10.03 -1.42 20.12
CA ARG A 9 -11.44 -1.86 20.35
C ARG A 9 -12.49 -1.21 19.43
N ARG A 10 -12.27 0.07 19.05
CA ARG A 10 -13.20 0.82 18.19
C ARG A 10 -13.35 0.25 16.78
N VAL A 11 -12.31 -0.40 16.24
CA VAL A 11 -12.27 -0.96 14.88
C VAL A 11 -12.06 -2.47 14.88
N LYS A 12 -11.96 -3.10 16.06
CA LYS A 12 -11.73 -4.54 16.18
C LYS A 12 -12.84 -5.32 15.47
N GLY A 13 -12.42 -6.19 14.55
CA GLY A 13 -13.30 -7.00 13.72
C GLY A 13 -13.77 -6.29 12.44
N ASP A 14 -13.47 -5.01 12.23
CA ASP A 14 -13.66 -4.37 10.93
C ASP A 14 -12.77 -5.10 9.90
N LYS A 15 -13.28 -5.25 8.68
CA LYS A 15 -12.57 -5.91 7.58
C LYS A 15 -12.65 -5.06 6.32
N ILE A 16 -11.57 -5.07 5.55
CA ILE A 16 -11.51 -4.46 4.23
C ILE A 16 -11.08 -5.55 3.26
N LEU A 17 -11.88 -5.77 2.25
CA LEU A 17 -11.58 -6.64 1.13
C LEU A 17 -11.35 -5.77 -0.11
N MET A 18 -10.20 -5.91 -0.74
CA MET A 18 -9.86 -5.26 -1.99
C MET A 18 -9.68 -6.34 -3.05
N LEU A 19 -10.46 -6.24 -4.12
CA LEU A 19 -10.44 -7.11 -5.28
C LEU A 19 -10.10 -6.28 -6.51
N ASN A 20 -9.74 -6.96 -7.61
CA ASN A 20 -9.46 -6.32 -8.88
C ASN A 20 -8.50 -5.12 -8.71
N GLU A 21 -7.35 -5.36 -8.06
CA GLU A 21 -6.31 -4.36 -7.82
C GLU A 21 -6.80 -3.07 -7.14
N GLY A 22 -7.84 -3.22 -6.30
CA GLY A 22 -8.43 -2.12 -5.53
C GLY A 22 -9.55 -1.37 -6.24
N ASP A 23 -10.01 -1.81 -7.40
CA ASP A 23 -11.19 -1.25 -8.05
C ASP A 23 -12.46 -1.56 -7.27
N ASP A 24 -12.50 -2.73 -6.64
CA ASP A 24 -13.58 -3.16 -5.78
C ASP A 24 -13.16 -3.21 -4.31
N ILE A 25 -13.54 -2.20 -3.55
CA ILE A 25 -13.25 -2.13 -2.12
C ILE A 25 -14.52 -2.37 -1.32
N TRP A 26 -14.49 -3.40 -0.49
CA TRP A 26 -15.60 -3.77 0.38
C TRP A 26 -15.20 -3.57 1.84
N PHE A 27 -16.04 -2.86 2.58
CA PHE A 27 -15.87 -2.62 4.02
C PHE A 27 -16.94 -3.36 4.81
N TYR A 28 -16.52 -4.10 5.83
CA TYR A 28 -17.41 -4.76 6.80
C TYR A 28 -17.12 -4.26 8.20
N THR A 29 -18.18 -4.02 8.98
CA THR A 29 -18.06 -3.76 10.41
C THR A 29 -19.04 -4.65 11.21
N PRO A 30 -18.55 -5.37 12.23
CA PRO A 30 -19.40 -6.22 13.06
C PRO A 30 -20.40 -5.43 13.90
N LYS A 31 -20.17 -4.12 14.12
CA LYS A 31 -21.08 -3.26 14.87
C LYS A 31 -22.49 -3.17 14.26
N THR A 32 -22.57 -3.19 12.95
CA THR A 32 -23.83 -3.09 12.22
C THR A 32 -24.13 -4.31 11.38
N ASP A 33 -23.21 -5.29 11.35
CA ASP A 33 -23.25 -6.49 10.49
C ASP A 33 -23.50 -6.15 9.00
N ARG A 34 -22.94 -5.03 8.53
CA ARG A 34 -23.14 -4.57 7.16
C ARG A 34 -21.84 -4.65 6.36
N VAL A 35 -21.98 -5.17 5.14
CA VAL A 35 -20.97 -5.06 4.08
C VAL A 35 -21.35 -3.88 3.20
N ARG A 36 -20.41 -3.01 2.90
CA ARG A 36 -20.60 -1.85 2.02
C ARG A 36 -19.55 -1.89 0.91
N HIS A 37 -19.97 -1.70 -0.31
CA HIS A 37 -19.08 -1.39 -1.41
C HIS A 37 -18.71 0.08 -1.34
N LEU A 38 -17.43 0.39 -1.41
CA LEU A 38 -16.94 1.75 -1.47
C LEU A 38 -16.86 2.17 -2.95
N ALA A 39 -17.39 3.34 -3.27
CA ALA A 39 -17.34 3.85 -4.63
C ALA A 39 -15.87 4.09 -5.06
N SER A 40 -15.59 4.06 -6.36
CA SER A 40 -14.23 4.15 -6.93
C SER A 40 -13.42 5.36 -6.42
N HIS A 41 -14.09 6.52 -6.21
CA HIS A 41 -13.41 7.70 -5.63
C HIS A 41 -12.92 7.49 -4.19
N ALA A 42 -13.35 6.41 -3.51
CA ALA A 42 -12.85 6.08 -2.18
C ALA A 42 -11.41 5.56 -2.19
N ARG A 43 -10.87 5.13 -3.33
CA ARG A 43 -9.47 4.71 -3.48
C ARG A 43 -8.49 5.76 -2.95
N ARG A 44 -8.80 7.04 -3.14
CA ARG A 44 -7.98 8.19 -2.67
C ARG A 44 -8.13 8.48 -1.18
N ARG A 45 -9.12 7.89 -0.50
CA ARG A 45 -9.36 8.19 0.91
C ARG A 45 -8.34 7.52 1.80
N LYS A 46 -8.03 8.20 2.88
CA LYS A 46 -7.18 7.66 3.96
C LYS A 46 -7.80 6.42 4.59
N VAL A 47 -7.01 5.36 4.72
CA VAL A 47 -7.41 4.11 5.37
C VAL A 47 -7.48 4.35 6.88
N GLN A 48 -8.68 4.33 7.45
CA GLN A 48 -8.92 4.50 8.90
C GLN A 48 -8.24 5.73 9.53
N GLY A 49 -8.03 6.79 8.74
CA GLY A 49 -7.39 8.03 9.21
C GLY A 49 -5.86 8.00 9.24
N SER A 50 -5.24 6.95 8.70
CA SER A 50 -3.80 6.93 8.44
C SER A 50 -3.43 7.83 7.26
N ASP A 51 -2.14 8.02 6.99
CA ASP A 51 -1.68 8.74 5.80
C ASP A 51 -1.58 7.86 4.56
N PHE A 52 -1.86 6.56 4.69
CA PHE A 52 -2.04 5.64 3.57
C PHE A 52 -3.44 5.79 2.96
N ALA A 53 -3.52 5.91 1.64
CA ALA A 53 -4.77 5.79 0.91
C ALA A 53 -5.07 4.31 0.59
N TYR A 54 -6.31 3.99 0.23
CA TYR A 54 -6.65 2.62 -0.20
C TYR A 54 -5.83 2.20 -1.42
N GLU A 55 -5.59 3.09 -2.38
CA GLU A 55 -4.78 2.81 -3.56
C GLU A 55 -3.31 2.53 -3.25
N ASP A 56 -2.76 3.06 -2.16
CA ASP A 56 -1.40 2.74 -1.73
C ASP A 56 -1.28 1.30 -1.20
N MET A 57 -2.38 0.73 -0.72
CA MET A 57 -2.44 -0.58 -0.07
C MET A 57 -3.06 -1.66 -0.96
N ALA A 58 -3.74 -1.27 -2.03
CA ALA A 58 -4.54 -2.20 -2.84
C ALA A 58 -3.70 -3.28 -3.55
N GLY A 59 -2.41 -3.06 -3.68
CA GLY A 59 -1.57 -3.84 -4.58
C GLY A 59 -1.80 -3.37 -6.01
N GLY A 60 -1.03 -3.86 -6.92
CA GLY A 60 -1.08 -3.53 -8.34
C GLY A 60 0.22 -3.95 -8.98
N SER A 61 0.24 -3.98 -10.29
CA SER A 61 1.44 -4.27 -11.06
C SER A 61 2.08 -2.97 -11.52
N ILE A 62 3.34 -2.75 -11.14
CA ILE A 62 4.07 -1.58 -11.67
C ILE A 62 4.08 -1.59 -13.21
N GLU A 63 4.12 -2.77 -13.83
CA GLU A 63 4.15 -2.90 -15.30
C GLU A 63 2.80 -2.55 -15.93
N GLU A 64 1.68 -2.82 -15.26
CA GLU A 64 0.34 -2.57 -15.78
C GLU A 64 -0.15 -1.16 -15.43
N ASP A 65 0.16 -0.71 -14.20
CA ASP A 65 -0.33 0.55 -13.65
C ASP A 65 0.49 1.77 -14.07
N TYR A 66 1.76 1.57 -14.49
CA TYR A 66 2.67 2.68 -14.73
C TYR A 66 3.52 2.51 -15.99
N THR A 67 3.80 3.62 -16.64
CA THR A 67 4.96 3.75 -17.53
C THR A 67 6.18 4.07 -16.70
N CYS A 68 7.21 3.23 -16.78
CA CYS A 68 8.41 3.33 -15.97
C CYS A 68 9.60 3.87 -16.77
N LYS A 69 10.35 4.81 -16.18
CA LYS A 69 11.58 5.36 -16.75
C LYS A 69 12.69 5.41 -15.71
N LEU A 70 13.83 4.79 -16.02
CA LEU A 70 15.04 4.93 -15.20
C LEU A 70 15.58 6.36 -15.36
N LEU A 71 15.69 7.08 -14.24
CA LEU A 71 16.27 8.42 -14.18
C LEU A 71 17.79 8.39 -13.92
N GLY A 72 18.24 7.39 -13.15
CA GLY A 72 19.64 7.24 -12.78
C GLY A 72 19.80 6.43 -11.50
N GLU A 73 20.88 6.72 -10.79
CA GLU A 73 21.21 6.10 -9.51
C GLU A 73 21.39 7.20 -8.46
N GLU A 74 20.93 6.94 -7.25
CA GLU A 74 21.06 7.84 -6.10
C GLU A 74 21.28 7.03 -4.83
N GLU A 75 21.97 7.61 -3.86
CA GLU A 75 22.16 6.99 -2.56
C GLU A 75 21.11 7.50 -1.57
N ILE A 76 20.34 6.58 -0.98
CA ILE A 76 19.36 6.85 0.08
C ILE A 76 19.89 6.25 1.37
N GLU A 77 20.19 7.08 2.37
CA GLU A 77 20.71 6.63 3.67
C GLU A 77 21.92 5.67 3.55
N LYS A 78 22.86 5.98 2.64
CA LYS A 78 24.04 5.15 2.32
C LYS A 78 23.75 3.82 1.61
N VAL A 79 22.55 3.68 1.05
CA VAL A 79 22.17 2.53 0.22
C VAL A 79 22.05 2.96 -1.23
N ALA A 80 22.82 2.33 -2.12
CA ALA A 80 22.74 2.59 -3.55
C ALA A 80 21.40 2.14 -4.13
N CYS A 81 20.68 3.06 -4.78
CA CYS A 81 19.35 2.82 -5.32
C CYS A 81 19.26 3.20 -6.79
N TYR A 82 18.46 2.47 -7.54
CA TYR A 82 17.92 2.94 -8.81
C TYR A 82 16.82 3.97 -8.54
N GLN A 83 16.86 5.10 -9.26
CA GLN A 83 15.80 6.10 -9.23
C GLN A 83 14.92 5.94 -10.47
N LEU A 84 13.63 5.71 -10.25
CA LEU A 84 12.65 5.45 -11.29
C LEU A 84 11.54 6.50 -11.26
N GLU A 85 11.17 7.03 -12.42
CA GLU A 85 9.94 7.80 -12.60
C GLU A 85 8.84 6.86 -13.06
N LEU A 86 7.72 6.90 -12.36
CA LEU A 86 6.53 6.12 -12.65
C LEU A 86 5.38 7.08 -12.98
N ILE A 87 4.89 7.02 -14.21
CA ILE A 87 3.73 7.79 -14.67
C ILE A 87 2.55 6.84 -14.74
N PRO A 88 1.46 7.07 -13.98
CA PRO A 88 0.29 6.21 -14.03
C PRO A 88 -0.30 6.09 -15.43
N THR A 89 -0.73 4.89 -15.78
CA THR A 89 -1.54 4.62 -16.98
C THR A 89 -2.98 5.13 -16.76
N GLU A 90 -3.84 5.04 -17.77
CA GLU A 90 -5.24 5.46 -17.67
C GLU A 90 -5.99 4.73 -16.56
N ASN A 91 -5.65 3.47 -16.29
CA ASN A 91 -6.27 2.65 -15.26
C ASN A 91 -5.47 2.65 -13.93
N GLY A 92 -4.32 3.29 -13.90
CA GLY A 92 -3.45 3.36 -12.72
C GLY A 92 -3.98 4.25 -11.61
N PRO A 93 -3.20 4.41 -10.53
CA PRO A 93 -3.54 5.29 -9.41
C PRO A 93 -3.66 6.76 -9.82
N HIS A 94 -4.32 7.56 -9.00
CA HIS A 94 -4.67 8.94 -9.33
C HIS A 94 -3.53 9.96 -9.15
N TYR A 95 -2.33 9.52 -8.79
CA TYR A 95 -1.18 10.42 -8.67
C TYR A 95 -0.77 10.95 -10.04
N SER A 96 -0.22 12.17 -10.09
CA SER A 96 0.31 12.70 -11.34
C SER A 96 1.60 11.99 -11.76
N LYS A 97 2.43 11.59 -10.79
CA LYS A 97 3.60 10.71 -10.94
C LYS A 97 4.10 10.22 -9.59
N LEU A 98 4.96 9.22 -9.62
CA LEU A 98 5.76 8.80 -8.48
C LEU A 98 7.25 8.85 -8.88
N ILE A 99 8.11 9.11 -7.88
CA ILE A 99 9.53 8.81 -7.97
C ILE A 99 9.83 7.72 -6.96
N LEU A 100 10.36 6.61 -7.43
CA LEU A 100 10.65 5.42 -6.63
C LEU A 100 12.17 5.20 -6.57
N TRP A 101 12.68 4.90 -5.39
CA TRP A 101 14.05 4.45 -5.18
C TRP A 101 14.06 3.00 -4.74
N ALA A 102 14.61 2.14 -5.59
CA ALA A 102 14.76 0.71 -5.34
C ALA A 102 16.22 0.38 -5.03
N GLU A 103 16.47 -0.29 -3.92
CA GLU A 103 17.82 -0.77 -3.57
C GLU A 103 18.36 -1.69 -4.67
N ARG A 104 19.61 -1.45 -5.11
CA ARG A 104 20.21 -2.14 -6.27
C ARG A 104 20.42 -3.65 -6.07
N GLU A 105 20.74 -4.06 -4.85
CA GLU A 105 21.10 -5.46 -4.56
C GLU A 105 19.89 -6.30 -4.17
N LYS A 106 18.96 -5.72 -3.43
CA LYS A 106 17.80 -6.44 -2.85
C LYS A 106 16.50 -6.17 -3.59
N PHE A 107 16.48 -5.17 -4.48
CA PHE A 107 15.29 -4.69 -5.18
C PHE A 107 14.12 -4.32 -4.25
N VAL A 108 14.45 -3.88 -3.04
CA VAL A 108 13.47 -3.39 -2.07
C VAL A 108 13.27 -1.90 -2.27
N THR A 109 12.03 -1.46 -2.26
CA THR A 109 11.70 -0.03 -2.24
C THR A 109 12.28 0.60 -0.97
N ARG A 110 13.06 1.68 -1.11
CA ARG A 110 13.59 2.49 0.00
C ARG A 110 12.81 3.76 0.20
N ARG A 111 12.29 4.33 -0.88
CA ARG A 111 11.53 5.56 -0.84
C ARG A 111 10.59 5.63 -2.04
N ILE A 112 9.41 6.23 -1.83
CA ILE A 112 8.51 6.68 -2.89
C ILE A 112 8.07 8.09 -2.57
N ASP A 113 8.22 9.00 -3.53
CA ASP A 113 7.65 10.34 -3.52
C ASP A 113 6.43 10.36 -4.41
N TYR A 114 5.28 10.70 -3.84
CA TYR A 114 4.00 10.77 -4.53
C TYR A 114 3.67 12.22 -4.88
N PHE A 115 3.36 12.48 -6.14
CA PHE A 115 3.04 13.81 -6.64
C PHE A 115 1.57 13.90 -7.07
N GLU A 116 0.91 14.99 -6.71
CA GLU A 116 -0.41 15.35 -7.16
C GLU A 116 -0.38 16.77 -7.72
N GLU A 117 -0.93 16.98 -8.92
CA GLU A 117 -0.94 18.27 -9.62
C GLU A 117 0.46 18.94 -9.71
N GLY A 118 1.50 18.12 -9.82
CA GLY A 118 2.89 18.56 -9.91
C GLY A 118 3.57 18.88 -8.57
N ALA A 119 2.83 18.90 -7.46
CA ALA A 119 3.38 19.12 -6.12
C ALA A 119 3.65 17.78 -5.40
N LEU A 120 4.71 17.75 -4.58
CA LEU A 120 5.01 16.61 -3.73
C LEU A 120 3.95 16.54 -2.61
N LEU A 121 3.11 15.51 -2.66
CA LEU A 121 2.01 15.29 -1.72
C LEU A 121 2.47 14.57 -0.46
N LYS A 122 3.07 13.40 -0.65
CA LYS A 122 3.48 12.53 0.45
C LYS A 122 4.70 11.71 0.08
N ARG A 123 5.34 11.13 1.08
CA ARG A 123 6.54 10.31 0.97
C ARG A 123 6.40 9.04 1.78
N LEU A 124 6.66 7.92 1.15
CA LEU A 124 6.90 6.64 1.82
C LEU A 124 8.41 6.43 1.97
N THR A 125 8.84 6.03 3.15
CA THR A 125 10.18 5.49 3.39
C THR A 125 10.07 4.11 4.03
N THR A 126 11.04 3.24 3.77
CA THR A 126 11.07 1.90 4.34
C THR A 126 12.35 1.68 5.14
N GLY A 127 12.22 0.93 6.22
CA GLY A 127 13.32 0.59 7.11
C GLY A 127 13.30 -0.87 7.53
N ASP A 128 14.28 -1.25 8.36
CA ASP A 128 14.39 -2.60 8.95
C ASP A 128 14.20 -3.73 7.91
N VAL A 129 14.99 -3.67 6.82
CA VAL A 129 14.90 -4.67 5.75
C VAL A 129 15.50 -5.98 6.20
N ARG A 130 14.70 -7.04 6.20
CA ARG A 130 15.08 -8.39 6.61
C ARG A 130 14.88 -9.39 5.47
N GLN A 131 15.63 -10.47 5.51
CA GLN A 131 15.40 -11.63 4.64
C GLN A 131 14.58 -12.67 5.42
N ILE A 132 13.42 -13.03 4.85
CA ILE A 132 12.46 -13.96 5.44
C ILE A 132 12.07 -14.95 4.34
N ASP A 133 12.29 -16.23 4.58
CA ASP A 133 11.99 -17.30 3.61
C ASP A 133 12.61 -17.06 2.20
N GLY A 134 13.80 -16.42 2.17
CA GLY A 134 14.50 -16.08 0.92
C GLY A 134 14.10 -14.73 0.30
N HIS A 135 13.03 -14.10 0.76
CA HIS A 135 12.53 -12.81 0.27
C HIS A 135 13.03 -11.64 1.13
N TRP A 136 13.47 -10.55 0.49
CA TRP A 136 13.80 -9.32 1.18
C TRP A 136 12.52 -8.50 1.40
N TYR A 137 12.26 -8.11 2.64
CA TYR A 137 11.05 -7.37 3.02
C TYR A 137 11.37 -6.26 4.02
N PRO A 138 10.79 -5.05 3.84
CA PRO A 138 10.91 -3.97 4.82
C PRO A 138 9.90 -4.19 5.95
N MET A 139 10.41 -4.36 7.17
CA MET A 139 9.56 -4.55 8.36
C MET A 139 8.93 -3.24 8.85
N GLU A 140 9.45 -2.10 8.42
CA GLU A 140 8.93 -0.78 8.75
C GLU A 140 8.65 0.02 7.49
N MET A 141 7.50 0.69 7.46
CA MET A 141 7.12 1.66 6.44
C MET A 141 6.58 2.91 7.11
N VAL A 142 7.06 4.07 6.68
CA VAL A 142 6.63 5.37 7.21
C VAL A 142 6.07 6.21 6.08
N MET A 143 4.79 6.52 6.16
CA MET A 143 4.13 7.45 5.23
C MET A 143 4.03 8.83 5.87
N ARG A 144 4.62 9.84 5.24
CA ARG A 144 4.52 11.25 5.66
C ARG A 144 3.70 12.04 4.66
N ASN A 145 2.64 12.68 5.13
CA ASN A 145 1.92 13.67 4.34
C ASN A 145 2.63 15.02 4.48
N LEU A 146 3.18 15.53 3.36
CA LEU A 146 4.03 16.73 3.36
C LEU A 146 3.22 18.02 3.16
N GLN A 147 1.97 17.93 2.74
CA GLN A 147 1.09 19.08 2.56
C GLN A 147 0.23 19.35 3.80
N GLU A 148 -0.40 18.32 4.35
CA GLU A 148 -1.28 18.47 5.52
C GLU A 148 -0.52 18.36 6.84
N GLY A 149 0.68 17.82 6.80
CA GLY A 149 1.40 17.34 7.98
C GLY A 149 0.78 16.05 8.51
N GLY A 150 1.59 15.18 9.02
CA GLY A 150 1.16 13.88 9.55
C GLY A 150 2.15 12.79 9.18
N GLU A 151 2.16 11.78 10.00
CA GLU A 151 3.02 10.62 9.83
C GLU A 151 2.29 9.37 10.32
N THR A 152 2.34 8.33 9.52
CA THR A 152 1.84 7.00 9.91
C THR A 152 2.96 6.00 9.76
N VAL A 153 3.29 5.33 10.86
CA VAL A 153 4.25 4.22 10.87
C VAL A 153 3.47 2.91 10.81
N MET A 154 3.87 2.05 9.89
CA MET A 154 3.38 0.69 9.76
C MET A 154 4.52 -0.28 10.04
N GLU A 155 4.40 -1.05 11.12
CA GLU A 155 5.36 -2.07 11.51
C GLU A 155 4.80 -3.46 11.21
N THR A 156 5.58 -4.29 10.50
CA THR A 156 5.25 -5.68 10.26
C THR A 156 5.80 -6.53 11.41
N VAL A 157 4.91 -7.11 12.20
CA VAL A 157 5.30 -7.97 13.33
C VAL A 157 5.67 -9.37 12.88
N GLU A 158 4.89 -9.90 11.94
CA GLU A 158 5.09 -11.24 11.37
C GLU A 158 4.65 -11.23 9.89
N ILE A 159 5.41 -11.88 9.04
CA ILE A 159 5.06 -12.14 7.64
C ILE A 159 5.43 -13.57 7.28
N ARG A 160 4.65 -14.18 6.42
CA ARG A 160 4.89 -15.50 5.83
C ARG A 160 4.67 -15.42 4.34
N PHE A 161 5.60 -15.96 3.58
CA PHE A 161 5.52 -16.06 2.13
C PHE A 161 5.06 -17.46 1.72
N ASP A 162 4.62 -17.60 0.47
CA ASP A 162 4.25 -18.87 -0.16
C ASP A 162 3.21 -19.69 0.63
N VAL A 163 2.32 -18.99 1.35
CA VAL A 163 1.24 -19.62 2.11
C VAL A 163 0.06 -19.88 1.19
N GLU A 164 -0.42 -21.12 1.15
CA GLU A 164 -1.64 -21.47 0.44
C GLU A 164 -2.85 -20.86 1.14
N LEU A 165 -3.56 -19.97 0.47
CA LEU A 165 -4.78 -19.33 0.95
C LEU A 165 -5.95 -19.71 0.05
N ALA A 166 -7.05 -20.16 0.66
CA ALA A 166 -8.24 -20.54 -0.07
C ALA A 166 -8.95 -19.30 -0.67
N ASP A 167 -9.33 -19.36 -1.94
CA ASP A 167 -9.99 -18.25 -2.67
C ASP A 167 -11.28 -17.79 -1.98
N GLU A 168 -11.97 -18.71 -1.29
CA GLU A 168 -13.19 -18.41 -0.52
C GLU A 168 -12.98 -17.38 0.58
N LEU A 169 -11.75 -17.13 1.03
CA LEU A 169 -11.42 -16.07 1.99
C LEU A 169 -11.58 -14.68 1.40
N PHE A 170 -11.43 -14.57 0.08
CA PHE A 170 -11.45 -13.30 -0.65
C PHE A 170 -12.82 -13.03 -1.30
N THR A 171 -13.90 -13.33 -0.58
CA THR A 171 -15.27 -13.10 -1.03
C THR A 171 -16.02 -12.15 -0.10
N THR A 172 -17.00 -11.43 -0.62
CA THR A 172 -17.88 -10.58 0.21
C THR A 172 -18.66 -11.36 1.25
N GLN A 173 -18.93 -12.65 1.00
CA GLN A 173 -19.59 -13.54 1.95
C GLN A 173 -18.66 -13.89 3.12
N ALA A 174 -17.36 -14.07 2.85
CA ALA A 174 -16.38 -14.37 3.89
C ALA A 174 -16.16 -13.20 4.86
N LEU A 175 -16.47 -11.97 4.46
CA LEU A 175 -16.38 -10.81 5.35
C LEU A 175 -17.24 -10.96 6.60
N LYS A 176 -18.40 -11.61 6.51
CA LYS A 176 -19.31 -11.86 7.65
C LYS A 176 -18.95 -13.08 8.50
N ARG A 177 -18.07 -13.95 8.01
CA ARG A 177 -17.66 -15.13 8.80
C ARG A 177 -16.81 -14.65 10.00
N ARG A 178 -17.10 -15.21 11.17
CA ARG A 178 -16.37 -14.96 12.42
C ARG A 178 -15.04 -15.67 12.47
#